data_d754fadda1caedfc03c5f9ff9d1b5485
#
_entry.id   d754fadda1caedfc03c5f9ff9d1b5485
#
_cell.length_a   1.000
_cell.length_b   1.000
_cell.length_c   1.000
_cell.angle_alpha   90.00
_cell.angle_beta   90.00
_cell.angle_gamma   90.00
#
_symmetry.space_group_name_H-M   'P 1'
#
loop_
_entity.id
_entity.type
_entity.pdbx_description
1 polymer ?
#
loop_
_entity_poly.entity_id
_entity_poly.type
_entity_poly.pdbx_seq_one_letter_code
_entity_poly.pdbx_strand_id
1 'polypeptide(L)'
;RAQRSLVVFAHVATLAAPSAAAAIYHVEGFAAAAECRDAVADAAPRMAPATVNEEANKAAKSTSRRAHAANLVPDLGRHDSAPTKLWRRAFALANALTDYDLDGEAGQEPFSVIHYNGSVAGAGPPDEYLPHCDGQCEGSPHQAGGRVATLLLYCRAPARGGATTFANARVAVAPRAGDAVFF
;
A
#
# COMPACT_ATOMS: atom_id res chain seq x y z
N ARG A 1 -25.31 2.39 -22.82
CA ARG A 1 -25.44 2.75 -21.38
C ARG A 1 -24.35 1.99 -20.67
N ALA A 2 -23.25 2.66 -20.33
CA ALA A 2 -22.17 2.06 -19.55
C ALA A 2 -22.73 1.67 -18.18
N GLN A 3 -22.66 0.40 -17.87
CA GLN A 3 -23.03 -0.14 -16.56
C GLN A 3 -21.94 0.30 -15.58
N ARG A 4 -22.20 1.33 -14.79
CA ARG A 4 -21.32 1.74 -13.70
C ARG A 4 -21.29 0.60 -12.69
N SER A 5 -20.19 -0.11 -12.59
CA SER A 5 -19.99 -1.05 -11.49
C SER A 5 -19.93 -0.24 -10.20
N LEU A 6 -20.94 -0.41 -9.36
CA LEU A 6 -20.95 0.18 -8.02
C LEU A 6 -19.90 -0.54 -7.20
N VAL A 7 -18.78 0.13 -6.91
CA VAL A 7 -17.81 -0.36 -5.94
C VAL A 7 -18.35 -0.02 -4.56
N VAL A 8 -18.89 -1.00 -3.87
CA VAL A 8 -19.36 -0.82 -2.49
C VAL A 8 -18.16 -1.04 -1.58
N PHE A 9 -17.71 0.01 -0.90
CA PHE A 9 -16.75 -0.13 0.20
C PHE A 9 -17.54 -0.59 1.42
N ALA A 10 -17.20 -1.75 1.96
CA ALA A 10 -17.96 -2.35 3.05
C ALA A 10 -17.93 -1.51 4.34
N HIS A 11 -16.81 -0.87 4.63
CA HIS A 11 -16.65 0.02 5.77
C HIS A 11 -15.40 0.88 5.61
N VAL A 12 -15.52 2.18 5.87
CA VAL A 12 -14.40 3.12 5.92
C VAL A 12 -14.45 3.87 7.24
N ALA A 13 -13.45 3.67 8.08
CA ALA A 13 -13.32 4.38 9.35
C ALA A 13 -12.18 5.40 9.27
N THR A 14 -12.45 6.64 9.65
CA THR A 14 -11.39 7.64 9.86
C THR A 14 -10.73 7.38 11.20
N LEU A 15 -9.45 7.01 11.18
CA LEU A 15 -8.67 6.67 12.38
C LEU A 15 -8.01 7.88 13.04
N ALA A 16 -7.81 8.95 12.29
CA ALA A 16 -7.33 10.22 12.80
C ALA A 16 -8.15 11.34 12.18
N ALA A 17 -8.58 12.30 13.00
CA ALA A 17 -9.21 13.50 12.48
C ALA A 17 -8.19 14.26 11.62
N PRO A 18 -8.58 14.78 10.47
CA PRO A 18 -7.68 15.56 9.66
C PRO A 18 -7.24 16.80 10.45
N SER A 19 -5.99 16.85 10.85
CA SER A 19 -5.33 18.15 10.84
C SER A 19 -5.35 18.54 9.35
N ALA A 20 -5.42 19.78 8.98
CA ALA A 20 -5.64 20.24 7.60
C ALA A 20 -4.70 19.63 6.52
N ALA A 21 -3.93 18.62 6.82
CA ALA A 21 -2.87 18.05 6.01
C ALA A 21 -2.85 16.51 5.88
N ALA A 22 -3.49 15.72 6.73
CA ALA A 22 -3.41 14.26 6.60
C ALA A 22 -4.58 13.54 7.29
N ALA A 23 -5.22 12.63 6.60
CA ALA A 23 -6.23 11.73 7.13
C ALA A 23 -5.74 10.28 7.00
N ILE A 24 -6.06 9.42 7.97
CA ILE A 24 -5.75 8.00 7.95
C ILE A 24 -7.08 7.25 7.97
N TYR A 25 -7.32 6.46 6.95
CA TYR A 25 -8.54 5.67 6.80
C TYR A 25 -8.21 4.18 6.88
N HIS A 26 -9.02 3.44 7.65
CA HIS A 26 -9.04 1.98 7.61
C HIS A 26 -10.21 1.53 6.76
N VAL A 27 -9.94 0.67 5.77
CA VAL A 27 -10.92 0.16 4.82
C VAL A 27 -11.04 -1.34 4.99
N GLU A 28 -12.14 -1.78 5.61
CA GLU A 28 -12.40 -3.20 5.83
C GLU A 28 -12.83 -3.89 4.54
N GLY A 29 -12.31 -5.10 4.31
CA GLY A 29 -12.69 -5.91 3.17
C GLY A 29 -12.38 -5.29 1.80
N PHE A 30 -11.30 -4.49 1.71
CA PHE A 30 -10.89 -3.86 0.46
C PHE A 30 -10.62 -4.87 -0.65
N ALA A 31 -10.04 -6.03 -0.31
CA ALA A 31 -9.74 -7.09 -1.26
C ALA A 31 -10.28 -8.43 -0.82
N ALA A 32 -10.80 -9.21 -1.76
CA ALA A 32 -11.15 -10.60 -1.51
C ALA A 32 -9.89 -11.46 -1.32
N ALA A 33 -10.01 -12.53 -0.53
CA ALA A 33 -8.91 -13.46 -0.29
C ALA A 33 -8.34 -14.07 -1.58
N ALA A 34 -9.16 -14.28 -2.60
CA ALA A 34 -8.73 -14.76 -3.92
C ALA A 34 -7.85 -13.71 -4.63
N GLU A 35 -8.26 -12.43 -4.65
CA GLU A 35 -7.49 -11.35 -5.27
C GLU A 35 -6.11 -11.21 -4.61
N CYS A 36 -6.05 -11.30 -3.29
CA CYS A 36 -4.80 -11.30 -2.55
C CYS A 36 -3.90 -12.51 -2.88
N ARG A 37 -4.48 -13.73 -2.96
CA ARG A 37 -3.71 -14.92 -3.33
C ARG A 37 -3.12 -14.78 -4.73
N ASP A 38 -3.92 -14.32 -5.69
CA ASP A 38 -3.50 -14.19 -7.09
C ASP A 38 -2.41 -13.12 -7.25
N ALA A 39 -2.55 -11.96 -6.61
CA ALA A 39 -1.53 -10.92 -6.61
C ALA A 39 -0.21 -11.39 -5.99
N VAL A 40 -0.27 -12.10 -4.85
CA VAL A 40 0.91 -12.66 -4.19
C VAL A 40 1.56 -13.76 -5.05
N ALA A 41 0.76 -14.63 -5.69
CA ALA A 41 1.28 -15.69 -6.56
C ALA A 41 1.98 -15.11 -7.81
N ASP A 42 1.43 -14.05 -8.40
CA ASP A 42 2.05 -13.35 -9.53
C ASP A 42 3.37 -12.66 -9.14
N ALA A 43 3.46 -12.09 -7.94
CA ALA A 43 4.69 -11.47 -7.44
C ALA A 43 5.78 -12.48 -7.03
N ALA A 44 5.39 -13.64 -6.51
CA ALA A 44 6.30 -14.58 -5.85
C ALA A 44 7.57 -14.95 -6.65
N PRO A 45 7.50 -15.23 -7.97
CA PRO A 45 8.71 -15.57 -8.75
C PRO A 45 9.72 -14.44 -8.91
N ARG A 46 9.31 -13.21 -8.65
CA ARG A 46 10.12 -11.98 -8.84
C ARG A 46 10.56 -11.35 -7.53
N MET A 47 10.21 -11.95 -6.40
CA MET A 47 10.58 -11.43 -5.08
C MET A 47 12.10 -11.39 -4.90
N ALA A 48 12.62 -10.22 -4.56
CA ALA A 48 14.04 -9.96 -4.29
C ALA A 48 14.17 -9.12 -3.01
N PRO A 49 15.36 -9.05 -2.38
CA PRO A 49 15.59 -8.15 -1.27
C PRO A 49 15.14 -6.72 -1.63
N ALA A 50 14.33 -6.12 -0.76
CA ALA A 50 13.80 -4.80 -1.01
C ALA A 50 14.91 -3.75 -1.03
N THR A 51 14.81 -2.83 -1.99
CA THR A 51 15.67 -1.65 -2.09
C THR A 51 14.89 -0.42 -1.67
N VAL A 52 15.59 0.62 -1.24
CA VAL A 52 15.04 1.98 -1.05
C VAL A 52 15.87 2.94 -1.89
N ASN A 53 15.24 3.99 -2.38
CA ASN A 53 15.96 5.08 -3.01
C ASN A 53 16.43 6.01 -1.90
N GLU A 54 17.67 5.85 -1.45
CA GLU A 54 18.29 6.73 -0.45
C GLU A 54 18.81 8.03 -1.09
N GLU A 55 19.06 8.02 -2.41
CA GLU A 55 19.35 9.21 -3.23
C GLU A 55 18.62 9.05 -4.56
N ALA A 56 18.13 10.15 -5.12
CA ALA A 56 17.48 10.15 -6.42
C ALA A 56 18.36 9.44 -7.47
N ASN A 57 17.92 8.26 -7.92
CA ASN A 57 18.49 7.42 -8.97
C ASN A 57 19.47 6.28 -8.60
N LYS A 58 19.64 5.89 -7.35
CA LYS A 58 20.37 4.66 -7.03
C LYS A 58 19.55 3.77 -6.10
N ALA A 59 19.11 2.63 -6.60
CA ALA A 59 18.54 1.57 -5.78
C ALA A 59 19.67 0.99 -4.90
N ALA A 60 19.63 1.28 -3.60
CA ALA A 60 20.59 0.77 -2.63
C ALA A 60 19.93 -0.29 -1.73
N LYS A 61 20.70 -1.26 -1.26
CA LYS A 61 20.24 -2.18 -0.22
C LYS A 61 20.05 -1.39 1.07
N SER A 62 18.78 -1.29 1.51
CA SER A 62 18.42 -0.47 2.64
C SER A 62 18.88 -1.05 3.97
N THR A 63 19.36 -0.20 4.86
CA THR A 63 19.53 -0.50 6.29
C THR A 63 18.25 -0.20 7.08
N SER A 64 17.37 0.65 6.55
CA SER A 64 16.09 1.04 7.19
C SER A 64 14.95 0.07 6.89
N ARG A 65 15.08 -0.81 5.87
CA ARG A 65 14.05 -1.76 5.46
C ARG A 65 14.61 -3.15 5.26
N ARG A 66 14.16 -4.08 6.07
CA ARG A 66 14.37 -5.53 5.85
C ARG A 66 13.08 -6.12 5.33
N ALA A 67 13.06 -6.54 4.08
CA ALA A 67 11.92 -7.14 3.41
C ALA A 67 12.34 -7.77 2.07
N HIS A 68 11.43 -8.51 1.46
CA HIS A 68 11.50 -8.87 0.05
C HIS A 68 10.36 -8.16 -0.68
N ALA A 69 10.60 -7.73 -1.90
CA ALA A 69 9.61 -7.02 -2.69
C ALA A 69 9.65 -7.42 -4.17
N ALA A 70 8.50 -7.29 -4.82
CA ALA A 70 8.38 -7.38 -6.26
C ALA A 70 7.31 -6.40 -6.74
N ASN A 71 7.53 -5.77 -7.89
CA ASN A 71 6.56 -4.89 -8.49
C ASN A 71 5.59 -5.66 -9.38
N LEU A 72 4.30 -5.33 -9.28
CA LEU A 72 3.23 -5.75 -10.18
C LEU A 72 2.77 -4.55 -10.99
N VAL A 73 2.93 -4.62 -12.30
CA VAL A 73 2.35 -3.64 -13.22
C VAL A 73 1.00 -4.18 -13.68
N PRO A 74 -0.11 -3.47 -13.43
CA PRO A 74 -1.41 -3.90 -13.93
C PRO A 74 -1.42 -3.94 -15.45
N ASP A 75 -1.91 -5.02 -16.02
CA ASP A 75 -2.22 -5.09 -17.45
C ASP A 75 -3.65 -4.57 -17.65
N LEU A 76 -3.78 -3.33 -18.10
CA LEU A 76 -5.07 -2.68 -18.28
C LEU A 76 -5.92 -3.32 -19.38
N GLY A 77 -5.31 -4.06 -20.31
CA GLY A 77 -6.01 -4.88 -21.30
C GLY A 77 -6.64 -6.14 -20.70
N ARG A 78 -6.15 -6.61 -19.55
CA ARG A 78 -6.70 -7.76 -18.83
C ARG A 78 -7.58 -7.32 -17.68
N HIS A 79 -8.82 -6.95 -17.99
CA HIS A 79 -9.80 -6.44 -17.02
C HIS A 79 -10.08 -7.39 -15.85
N ASP A 80 -9.86 -8.68 -16.03
CA ASP A 80 -10.18 -9.74 -15.06
C ASP A 80 -9.04 -10.08 -14.13
N SER A 81 -7.82 -9.61 -14.37
CA SER A 81 -6.69 -9.89 -13.51
C SER A 81 -6.85 -9.27 -12.13
N ALA A 82 -6.42 -9.95 -11.08
CA ALA A 82 -6.49 -9.45 -9.71
C ALA A 82 -5.73 -8.12 -9.55
N PRO A 83 -4.49 -7.95 -10.06
CA PRO A 83 -3.79 -6.67 -10.00
C PRO A 83 -4.58 -5.52 -10.64
N THR A 84 -5.20 -5.74 -11.82
CA THR A 84 -5.98 -4.70 -12.50
C THR A 84 -7.25 -4.33 -11.75
N LYS A 85 -7.95 -5.30 -11.16
CA LYS A 85 -9.13 -5.04 -10.32
C LYS A 85 -8.77 -4.25 -9.06
N LEU A 86 -7.72 -4.67 -8.37
CA LEU A 86 -7.22 -3.98 -7.17
C LEU A 86 -6.80 -2.55 -7.50
N TRP A 87 -6.09 -2.36 -8.59
CA TRP A 87 -5.63 -1.07 -9.05
C TRP A 87 -6.80 -0.10 -9.32
N ARG A 88 -7.80 -0.52 -10.11
CA ARG A 88 -8.98 0.30 -10.38
C ARG A 88 -9.74 0.67 -9.11
N ARG A 89 -9.84 -0.26 -8.18
CA ARG A 89 -10.48 -0.04 -6.88
C ARG A 89 -9.69 0.96 -6.04
N ALA A 90 -8.35 0.89 -6.06
CA ALA A 90 -7.48 1.82 -5.36
C ALA A 90 -7.69 3.26 -5.85
N PHE A 91 -7.71 3.49 -7.17
CA PHE A 91 -7.97 4.81 -7.72
C PHE A 91 -9.39 5.31 -7.45
N ALA A 92 -10.40 4.43 -7.56
CA ALA A 92 -11.76 4.78 -7.20
C ALA A 92 -11.88 5.21 -5.74
N LEU A 93 -11.17 4.53 -4.82
CA LEU A 93 -11.11 4.91 -3.41
C LEU A 93 -10.41 6.26 -3.23
N ALA A 94 -9.23 6.43 -3.82
CA ALA A 94 -8.46 7.66 -3.72
C ALA A 94 -9.26 8.88 -4.18
N ASN A 95 -9.91 8.79 -5.36
CA ASN A 95 -10.76 9.85 -5.89
C ASN A 95 -12.05 10.08 -5.09
N ALA A 96 -12.48 9.09 -4.31
CA ALA A 96 -13.64 9.25 -3.40
C ALA A 96 -13.26 9.91 -2.06
N LEU A 97 -12.00 9.78 -1.64
CA LEU A 97 -11.51 10.26 -0.35
C LEU A 97 -10.69 11.56 -0.44
N THR A 98 -10.33 11.96 -1.64
CA THR A 98 -9.51 13.18 -1.88
C THR A 98 -10.13 14.03 -2.98
N ASP A 99 -9.74 15.29 -3.02
CA ASP A 99 -10.12 16.22 -4.09
C ASP A 99 -9.17 16.13 -5.31
N TYR A 100 -8.26 15.16 -5.31
CA TYR A 100 -7.39 14.90 -6.45
C TYR A 100 -8.16 14.06 -7.48
N ASP A 101 -8.26 14.56 -8.70
CA ASP A 101 -8.78 13.80 -9.84
C ASP A 101 -7.62 12.94 -10.41
N LEU A 102 -7.29 11.87 -9.71
CA LEU A 102 -6.16 11.02 -10.04
C LEU A 102 -6.46 10.19 -11.28
N ASP A 103 -5.68 10.44 -12.34
CA ASP A 103 -5.67 9.59 -13.52
C ASP A 103 -4.87 8.31 -13.23
N GLY A 104 -5.57 7.20 -13.27
CA GLY A 104 -4.99 5.91 -13.04
C GLY A 104 -3.91 5.49 -14.03
N GLU A 105 -3.88 5.98 -15.24
CA GLU A 105 -2.86 5.60 -16.23
C GLU A 105 -1.58 6.44 -16.10
N ALA A 106 -1.71 7.71 -15.75
CA ALA A 106 -0.58 8.65 -15.68
C ALA A 106 -0.04 8.86 -14.26
N GLY A 107 -0.86 8.65 -13.24
CA GLY A 107 -0.59 9.04 -11.85
C GLY A 107 -0.21 7.90 -10.92
N GLN A 108 0.22 6.72 -11.42
CA GLN A 108 0.49 5.60 -10.53
C GLN A 108 1.91 5.09 -10.56
N GLU A 109 2.35 4.58 -9.42
CA GLU A 109 3.47 3.67 -9.32
C GLU A 109 2.99 2.21 -9.47
N PRO A 110 3.85 1.27 -9.94
CA PRO A 110 3.55 -0.16 -9.87
C PRO A 110 3.19 -0.58 -8.43
N PHE A 111 2.28 -1.54 -8.27
CA PHE A 111 2.08 -2.12 -6.96
C PHE A 111 3.37 -2.76 -6.46
N SER A 112 3.81 -2.39 -5.28
CA SER A 112 4.91 -3.07 -4.61
C SER A 112 4.34 -4.13 -3.67
N VAL A 113 4.45 -5.40 -4.06
CA VAL A 113 4.14 -6.51 -3.15
C VAL A 113 5.33 -6.74 -2.25
N ILE A 114 5.12 -6.62 -0.94
CA ILE A 114 6.18 -6.64 0.05
C ILE A 114 5.94 -7.79 1.01
N HIS A 115 6.99 -8.56 1.29
CA HIS A 115 6.97 -9.64 2.24
C HIS A 115 7.96 -9.37 3.38
N TYR A 116 7.43 -9.33 4.59
CA TYR A 116 8.19 -9.24 5.83
C TYR A 116 8.21 -10.61 6.50
N ASN A 117 9.40 -11.16 6.75
CA ASN A 117 9.53 -12.41 7.50
C ASN A 117 9.32 -12.14 8.99
N GLY A 118 8.49 -12.96 9.62
CA GLY A 118 8.35 -12.96 11.07
C GLY A 118 9.60 -13.47 11.78
N SER A 119 9.69 -13.27 13.09
CA SER A 119 10.78 -13.86 13.86
C SER A 119 10.58 -15.38 13.96
N VAL A 120 11.67 -16.11 13.69
CA VAL A 120 11.78 -17.53 13.96
C VAL A 120 12.83 -17.67 15.07
N ALA A 121 12.58 -18.54 16.03
CA ALA A 121 13.52 -18.77 17.12
C ALA A 121 14.93 -19.07 16.57
N GLY A 122 15.91 -18.26 16.96
CA GLY A 122 17.31 -18.38 16.52
C GLY A 122 17.66 -17.75 15.16
N ALA A 123 16.71 -17.15 14.43
CA ALA A 123 16.92 -16.58 13.10
C ALA A 123 17.12 -15.04 13.09
N GLY A 124 17.30 -14.43 14.24
CA GLY A 124 17.44 -12.97 14.35
C GLY A 124 16.11 -12.21 14.50
N PRO A 125 16.17 -10.87 14.49
CA PRO A 125 14.96 -10.05 14.62
C PRO A 125 14.06 -10.19 13.39
N PRO A 126 12.73 -9.98 13.56
CA PRO A 126 11.80 -9.98 12.44
C PRO A 126 12.13 -8.87 11.43
N ASP A 127 11.69 -9.06 10.19
CA ASP A 127 11.78 -8.01 9.20
C ASP A 127 10.89 -6.83 9.59
N GLU A 128 11.36 -5.63 9.28
CA GLU A 128 10.66 -4.38 9.58
C GLU A 128 11.02 -3.28 8.59
N TYR A 129 10.23 -2.25 8.55
CA TYR A 129 10.57 -0.98 7.93
C TYR A 129 10.53 0.11 9.02
N LEU A 130 11.66 0.75 9.22
CA LEU A 130 11.78 1.82 10.23
C LEU A 130 10.90 3.02 9.85
N PRO A 131 10.57 3.91 10.81
CA PRO A 131 9.80 5.13 10.52
C PRO A 131 10.41 5.93 9.36
N HIS A 132 9.58 6.29 8.40
CA HIS A 132 9.96 6.99 7.18
C HIS A 132 8.78 7.81 6.67
N CYS A 133 9.01 8.60 5.63
CA CYS A 133 7.96 9.26 4.86
C CYS A 133 7.85 8.61 3.49
N ASP A 134 6.63 8.46 2.98
CA ASP A 134 6.36 7.96 1.62
C ASP A 134 6.53 9.07 0.55
N GLY A 135 7.32 10.05 0.83
CA GLY A 135 7.59 11.21 0.00
C GLY A 135 8.51 12.18 0.74
N GLN A 136 8.29 13.47 0.58
CA GLN A 136 9.04 14.49 1.31
C GLN A 136 8.51 14.64 2.74
N CYS A 137 9.40 14.55 3.73
CA CYS A 137 9.03 14.64 5.14
C CYS A 137 8.80 16.08 5.66
N GLU A 138 9.19 17.09 4.94
CA GLU A 138 9.34 18.46 5.46
C GLU A 138 8.13 19.38 5.21
N GLY A 139 6.94 18.83 4.95
CA GLY A 139 5.75 19.67 4.74
C GLY A 139 5.84 20.61 3.53
N SER A 140 6.78 20.36 2.63
CA SER A 140 6.86 21.08 1.37
C SER A 140 5.60 20.83 0.56
N PRO A 141 5.06 21.82 -0.16
CA PRO A 141 3.93 21.62 -1.02
C PRO A 141 4.23 20.49 -2.01
N HIS A 142 3.23 19.67 -2.30
CA HIS A 142 3.36 18.58 -3.27
C HIS A 142 3.98 19.07 -4.55
N GLN A 143 5.09 18.48 -4.95
CA GLN A 143 5.67 18.74 -6.26
C GLN A 143 4.85 17.99 -7.31
N ALA A 144 4.68 18.57 -8.47
CA ALA A 144 4.06 17.88 -9.60
C ALA A 144 4.75 16.53 -9.85
N GLY A 145 3.98 15.43 -9.85
CA GLY A 145 4.50 14.06 -9.94
C GLY A 145 4.93 13.44 -8.61
N GLY A 146 4.79 14.14 -7.47
CA GLY A 146 5.02 13.57 -6.14
C GLY A 146 3.89 12.65 -5.68
N ARG A 147 4.18 11.79 -4.69
CA ARG A 147 3.16 10.94 -4.05
C ARG A 147 2.21 11.81 -3.24
N VAL A 148 0.91 11.68 -3.51
CA VAL A 148 -0.15 12.43 -2.81
C VAL A 148 -0.88 11.58 -1.79
N ALA A 149 -0.81 10.25 -1.91
CA ALA A 149 -1.43 9.31 -1.00
C ALA A 149 -0.76 7.93 -1.12
N THR A 150 -0.93 7.12 -0.08
CA THR A 150 -0.50 5.72 -0.05
C THR A 150 -1.69 4.83 0.29
N LEU A 151 -1.88 3.75 -0.47
CA LEU A 151 -2.77 2.66 -0.13
C LEU A 151 -1.95 1.43 0.23
N LEU A 152 -2.07 0.97 1.46
CA LEU A 152 -1.44 -0.24 1.96
C LEU A 152 -2.48 -1.33 2.14
N LEU A 153 -2.43 -2.38 1.32
CA LEU A 153 -3.31 -3.54 1.39
C LEU A 153 -2.64 -4.70 2.14
N TYR A 154 -3.30 -5.23 3.15
CA TYR A 154 -2.84 -6.40 3.88
C TYR A 154 -3.37 -7.69 3.24
N CYS A 155 -2.58 -8.34 2.39
CA CYS A 155 -2.97 -9.62 1.81
C CYS A 155 -2.79 -10.82 2.76
N ARG A 156 -1.93 -10.68 3.75
CA ARG A 156 -1.71 -11.65 4.83
C ARG A 156 -1.50 -10.92 6.15
N ALA A 157 -1.94 -11.53 7.23
CA ALA A 157 -1.68 -11.03 8.58
C ALA A 157 -0.88 -12.07 9.37
N PRO A 158 0.14 -11.65 10.15
CA PRO A 158 0.84 -12.53 11.07
C PRO A 158 -0.05 -12.85 12.29
N ALA A 159 0.27 -13.93 13.01
CA ALA A 159 -0.43 -14.25 14.24
C ALA A 159 -0.24 -13.18 15.34
N ARG A 160 0.88 -12.47 15.32
CA ARG A 160 1.21 -11.37 16.25
C ARG A 160 2.11 -10.36 15.57
N GLY A 161 1.97 -9.07 15.95
CA GLY A 161 2.76 -7.98 15.40
C GLY A 161 2.34 -7.56 14.00
N GLY A 162 3.28 -6.99 13.24
CA GLY A 162 3.05 -6.55 11.86
C GLY A 162 2.21 -5.28 11.71
N ALA A 163 1.99 -4.54 12.78
CA ALA A 163 1.21 -3.30 12.74
C ALA A 163 1.91 -2.22 11.91
N THR A 164 1.12 -1.45 11.17
CA THR A 164 1.55 -0.18 10.60
C THR A 164 1.31 0.93 11.62
N THR A 165 2.37 1.67 11.96
CA THR A 165 2.31 2.69 13.00
C THR A 165 2.52 4.08 12.41
N PHE A 166 1.67 5.02 12.80
CA PHE A 166 1.75 6.44 12.44
C PHE A 166 2.14 7.21 13.70
N ALA A 167 3.44 7.43 13.90
CA ALA A 167 3.98 7.96 15.15
C ALA A 167 3.40 9.34 15.49
N ASN A 168 3.32 10.25 14.53
CA ASN A 168 2.80 11.60 14.74
C ASN A 168 1.31 11.64 15.08
N ALA A 169 0.52 10.73 14.48
CA ALA A 169 -0.90 10.59 14.76
C ALA A 169 -1.20 9.72 15.97
N ARG A 170 -0.20 9.02 16.53
CA ARG A 170 -0.34 8.03 17.61
C ARG A 170 -1.35 6.93 17.29
N VAL A 171 -1.39 6.52 16.01
CA VAL A 171 -2.26 5.45 15.50
C VAL A 171 -1.42 4.23 15.17
N ALA A 172 -1.93 3.06 15.50
CA ALA A 172 -1.38 1.78 15.07
C ALA A 172 -2.51 0.92 14.49
N VAL A 173 -2.30 0.42 13.28
CA VAL A 173 -3.26 -0.44 12.58
C VAL A 173 -2.74 -1.85 12.56
N ALA A 174 -3.44 -2.76 13.22
CA ALA A 174 -3.15 -4.18 13.16
C ALA A 174 -3.60 -4.75 11.80
N PRO A 175 -2.75 -5.53 11.10
CA PRO A 175 -3.12 -6.07 9.82
C PRO A 175 -4.24 -7.10 9.95
N ARG A 176 -5.22 -7.01 9.03
CA ARG A 176 -6.23 -8.04 8.79
C ARG A 176 -6.22 -8.36 7.30
N ALA A 177 -6.19 -9.64 6.95
CA ALA A 177 -6.15 -10.04 5.54
C ALA A 177 -7.39 -9.54 4.78
N GLY A 178 -7.16 -8.82 3.69
CA GLY A 178 -8.19 -8.18 2.90
C GLY A 178 -8.48 -6.72 3.24
N ASP A 179 -8.03 -6.22 4.39
CA ASP A 179 -8.18 -4.82 4.76
C ASP A 179 -7.08 -3.94 4.16
N ALA A 180 -7.36 -2.65 4.06
CA ALA A 180 -6.39 -1.67 3.60
C ALA A 180 -6.33 -0.46 4.54
N VAL A 181 -5.21 0.26 4.49
CA VAL A 181 -5.05 1.59 5.09
C VAL A 181 -4.73 2.57 3.98
N PHE A 182 -5.45 3.67 3.95
CA PHE A 182 -5.24 4.77 3.02
C PHE A 182 -4.83 6.02 3.83
N PHE A 183 -3.77 6.69 3.42
CA PHE A 183 -3.23 7.88 4.11
C PHE A 183 -2.46 8.79 3.17
#